data_c96b1a721d154963a81ebdb6bce5e55d
#
_entry.id   c96b1a721d154963a81ebdb6bce5e55d
#
_cell.length_a   1.000
_cell.length_b   1.000
_cell.length_c   1.000
_cell.angle_alpha   90.00
_cell.angle_beta   90.00
_cell.angle_gamma   90.00
#
_symmetry.space_group_name_H-M   'P 1'
#
loop_
_entity.id
_entity.type
_entity.pdbx_description
1 polymer ?
#
loop_
_entity_poly.entity_id
_entity_poly.type
_entity_poly.pdbx_seq_one_letter_code
_entity_poly.pdbx_strand_id
1 'polypeptide(L)'
;DAFGAYLKSNGITLAYHHHMGAYCESTQDLDTLMKLTTDNVGLLFDTGHITFGGGNALAELKKHIGRVVHVHCKDVREAVMKKARNNDQSFLNSVLDGVFTVPGDGMIDFEPILALLAEHNYKGWLVVEAEQDPAVAPSYEYAKKGYDCLASLVKKVNG
;
A
#
# COMPACT_ATOMS: atom_id res chain seq x y z
N ASP A 1 21.05 0.05 -4.15
CA ASP A 1 21.21 0.44 -5.56
C ASP A 1 21.93 -0.59 -6.44
N ALA A 2 23.07 -1.15 -6.02
CA ALA A 2 23.83 -2.08 -6.86
C ALA A 2 23.00 -3.31 -7.33
N PHE A 3 22.23 -3.90 -6.43
CA PHE A 3 21.32 -5.00 -6.77
C PHE A 3 20.20 -4.56 -7.73
N GLY A 4 19.63 -3.39 -7.52
CA GLY A 4 18.63 -2.82 -8.43
C GLY A 4 19.19 -2.55 -9.83
N ALA A 5 20.41 -2.00 -9.91
CA ALA A 5 21.11 -1.81 -11.19
C ALA A 5 21.38 -3.14 -11.91
N TYR A 6 21.81 -4.17 -11.19
CA TYR A 6 21.98 -5.51 -11.74
C TYR A 6 20.67 -6.09 -12.28
N LEU A 7 19.58 -5.99 -11.52
CA LEU A 7 18.26 -6.45 -11.97
C LEU A 7 17.80 -5.70 -13.23
N LYS A 8 17.95 -4.37 -13.23
CA LYS A 8 17.56 -3.49 -14.34
C LYS A 8 18.33 -3.85 -15.63
N SER A 9 19.63 -4.18 -15.52
CA SER A 9 20.43 -4.65 -16.67
C SER A 9 19.96 -5.99 -17.24
N ASN A 10 19.18 -6.76 -16.48
CA ASN A 10 18.55 -8.01 -16.88
C ASN A 10 17.04 -7.88 -17.17
N GLY A 11 16.53 -6.66 -17.35
CA GLY A 11 15.13 -6.40 -17.67
C GLY A 11 14.14 -6.61 -16.51
N ILE A 12 14.64 -6.63 -15.27
CA ILE A 12 13.83 -6.81 -14.06
C ILE A 12 13.81 -5.51 -13.25
N THR A 13 12.63 -5.06 -12.86
CA THR A 13 12.47 -3.90 -11.98
C THR A 13 12.46 -4.34 -10.52
N LEU A 14 13.34 -3.75 -9.70
CA LEU A 14 13.30 -3.92 -8.26
C LEU A 14 12.19 -3.00 -7.69
N ALA A 15 11.24 -3.56 -6.96
CA ALA A 15 10.22 -2.83 -6.22
C ALA A 15 10.42 -3.06 -4.73
N TYR A 16 10.82 -2.03 -3.99
CA TYR A 16 10.95 -2.11 -2.53
C TYR A 16 9.57 -1.95 -1.89
N HIS A 17 9.17 -2.91 -1.07
CA HIS A 17 7.94 -2.87 -0.30
C HIS A 17 8.24 -2.37 1.14
N HIS A 18 7.80 -1.14 1.46
CA HIS A 18 7.77 -0.67 2.84
C HIS A 18 6.67 -1.43 3.61
N HIS A 19 6.93 -1.81 4.86
CA HIS A 19 6.06 -2.74 5.56
C HIS A 19 6.19 -2.58 7.07
N MET A 20 5.06 -2.62 7.78
CA MET A 20 5.05 -2.70 9.25
C MET A 20 5.74 -3.99 9.71
N GLY A 21 6.53 -3.90 10.79
CA GLY A 21 7.36 -5.01 11.25
C GLY A 21 8.69 -5.19 10.49
N ALA A 22 9.01 -4.29 9.53
CA ALA A 22 10.26 -4.26 8.79
C ALA A 22 11.09 -3.01 9.13
N TYR A 23 12.19 -2.77 8.41
CA TYR A 23 13.06 -1.61 8.66
C TYR A 23 12.52 -0.26 8.15
N CYS A 24 11.56 -0.29 7.25
CA CYS A 24 10.95 0.89 6.66
C CYS A 24 9.45 0.86 6.93
N GLU A 25 9.03 1.47 8.04
CA GLU A 25 7.66 1.46 8.53
C GLU A 25 7.01 2.84 8.44
N SER A 26 7.74 3.88 8.85
CA SER A 26 7.23 5.24 8.92
C SER A 26 7.41 6.01 7.60
N THR A 27 6.71 7.13 7.48
CA THR A 27 6.90 8.07 6.36
C THR A 27 8.32 8.60 6.30
N GLN A 28 8.96 8.81 7.47
CA GLN A 28 10.34 9.27 7.55
C GLN A 28 11.33 8.21 7.06
N ASP A 29 11.07 6.92 7.35
CA ASP A 29 11.90 5.83 6.84
C ASP A 29 11.78 5.73 5.31
N LEU A 30 10.55 5.85 4.79
CA LEU A 30 10.29 5.86 3.36
C LEU A 30 11.00 7.04 2.67
N ASP A 31 10.92 8.24 3.23
CA ASP A 31 11.63 9.42 2.73
C ASP A 31 13.14 9.18 2.69
N THR A 32 13.67 8.61 3.76
CA THR A 32 15.10 8.31 3.88
C THR A 32 15.53 7.30 2.83
N LEU A 33 14.75 6.22 2.64
CA LEU A 33 15.00 5.21 1.62
C LEU A 33 15.02 5.83 0.22
N MET A 34 13.99 6.61 -0.11
CA MET A 34 13.87 7.24 -1.45
C MET A 34 14.96 8.28 -1.70
N LYS A 35 15.43 8.98 -0.67
CA LYS A 35 16.54 9.93 -0.74
C LYS A 35 17.90 9.25 -0.91
N LEU A 36 18.12 8.11 -0.26
CA LEU A 36 19.39 7.38 -0.27
C LEU A 36 19.54 6.42 -1.45
N THR A 37 18.47 6.22 -2.22
CA THR A 37 18.47 5.32 -3.39
C THR A 37 18.15 6.08 -4.67
N THR A 38 18.62 5.53 -5.81
CA THR A 38 18.32 6.06 -7.14
C THR A 38 17.09 5.37 -7.76
N ASP A 39 16.78 5.67 -9.01
CA ASP A 39 15.73 5.04 -9.81
C ASP A 39 15.98 3.54 -10.12
N ASN A 40 17.11 2.99 -9.68
CA ASN A 40 17.35 1.55 -9.70
C ASN A 40 16.51 0.80 -8.65
N VAL A 41 15.97 1.53 -7.65
CA VAL A 41 15.08 0.98 -6.62
C VAL A 41 13.71 1.63 -6.79
N GLY A 42 12.79 0.95 -7.45
CA GLY A 42 11.37 1.35 -7.52
C GLY A 42 10.67 1.14 -6.18
N LEU A 43 9.52 1.76 -6.03
CA LEU A 43 8.68 1.64 -4.84
C LEU A 43 7.46 0.76 -5.15
N LEU A 44 7.28 -0.29 -4.37
CA LEU A 44 5.97 -0.90 -4.18
C LEU A 44 5.28 -0.08 -3.08
N PHE A 45 4.29 0.69 -3.48
CA PHE A 45 3.53 1.54 -2.56
C PHE A 45 2.34 0.78 -1.99
N ASP A 46 2.30 0.61 -0.67
CA ASP A 46 1.21 -0.04 0.04
C ASP A 46 0.42 0.98 0.86
N THR A 47 -0.85 1.17 0.50
CA THR A 47 -1.73 2.17 1.12
C THR A 47 -2.05 1.86 2.58
N GLY A 48 -2.15 0.58 2.94
CA GLY A 48 -2.45 0.15 4.30
C GLY A 48 -1.27 0.29 5.24
N HIS A 49 -0.09 -0.19 4.82
CA HIS A 49 1.10 -0.09 5.67
C HIS A 49 1.48 1.35 5.95
N ILE A 50 1.47 2.24 4.95
CA ILE A 50 1.78 3.65 5.19
C ILE A 50 0.75 4.32 6.11
N THR A 51 -0.53 3.97 5.99
CA THR A 51 -1.59 4.48 6.86
C THR A 51 -1.43 3.97 8.29
N PHE A 52 -1.19 2.68 8.47
CA PHE A 52 -0.94 2.09 9.79
C PHE A 52 0.35 2.64 10.41
N GLY A 53 1.38 2.92 9.62
CA GLY A 53 2.62 3.60 10.02
C GLY A 53 2.44 5.08 10.41
N GLY A 54 1.24 5.65 10.23
CA GLY A 54 0.92 7.03 10.63
C GLY A 54 0.91 8.04 9.50
N GLY A 55 1.16 7.61 8.28
CA GLY A 55 1.13 8.45 7.10
C GLY A 55 -0.27 8.69 6.55
N ASN A 56 -0.38 9.67 5.67
CA ASN A 56 -1.54 9.83 4.81
C ASN A 56 -1.20 9.24 3.43
N ALA A 57 -1.91 8.18 3.03
CA ALA A 57 -1.60 7.43 1.82
C ALA A 57 -1.56 8.31 0.56
N LEU A 58 -2.51 9.23 0.38
CA LEU A 58 -2.53 10.14 -0.77
C LEU A 58 -1.35 11.10 -0.77
N ALA A 59 -1.02 11.68 0.38
CA ALA A 59 0.09 12.64 0.50
C ALA A 59 1.45 11.96 0.22
N GLU A 60 1.66 10.77 0.77
CA GLU A 60 2.90 10.02 0.57
C GLU A 60 3.00 9.46 -0.87
N LEU A 61 1.89 9.01 -1.45
CA LEU A 61 1.86 8.63 -2.86
C LEU A 61 2.26 9.81 -3.76
N LYS A 62 1.68 11.00 -3.53
CA LYS A 62 2.00 12.21 -4.29
C LYS A 62 3.48 12.56 -4.21
N LYS A 63 4.09 12.40 -3.04
CA LYS A 63 5.50 12.71 -2.80
C LYS A 63 6.44 11.77 -3.54
N HIS A 64 6.08 10.49 -3.66
CA HIS A 64 6.95 9.45 -4.19
C HIS A 64 6.48 8.88 -5.54
N ILE A 65 5.47 9.48 -6.18
CA ILE A 65 4.79 8.95 -7.37
C ILE A 65 5.76 8.59 -8.51
N GLY A 66 6.82 9.37 -8.70
CA GLY A 66 7.83 9.12 -9.74
C GLY A 66 8.68 7.85 -9.53
N ARG A 67 8.59 7.25 -8.35
CA ARG A 67 9.33 6.01 -8.01
C ARG A 67 8.39 4.79 -7.92
N VAL A 68 7.07 4.99 -7.96
CA VAL A 68 6.08 3.93 -7.81
C VAL A 68 6.04 3.04 -9.05
N VAL A 69 6.31 1.75 -8.87
CA VAL A 69 6.30 0.74 -9.93
C VAL A 69 5.29 -0.38 -9.67
N HIS A 70 4.77 -0.47 -8.44
CA HIS A 70 3.76 -1.43 -8.03
C HIS A 70 2.90 -0.85 -6.92
N VAL A 71 1.62 -1.23 -6.84
CA VAL A 71 0.71 -0.72 -5.81
C VAL A 71 -0.06 -1.87 -5.16
N HIS A 72 0.03 -1.95 -3.83
CA HIS A 72 -0.88 -2.71 -3.00
C HIS A 72 -2.00 -1.80 -2.50
N CYS A 73 -3.22 -2.15 -2.89
CA CYS A 73 -4.43 -1.49 -2.44
C CYS A 73 -4.94 -2.21 -1.19
N LYS A 74 -4.35 -1.90 -0.06
CA LYS A 74 -4.71 -2.40 1.27
C LYS A 74 -5.43 -1.30 2.03
N ASP A 75 -6.56 -1.63 2.65
CA ASP A 75 -7.34 -0.68 3.46
C ASP A 75 -7.13 -0.94 4.96
N VAL A 76 -7.54 0.00 5.79
CA VAL A 76 -7.33 -0.02 7.25
C VAL A 76 -8.63 0.28 7.98
N ARG A 77 -8.97 -0.53 8.99
CA ARG A 77 -10.08 -0.22 9.89
C ARG A 77 -9.63 0.73 10.99
N GLU A 78 -10.09 1.97 10.92
CA GLU A 78 -9.65 3.07 11.79
C GLU A 78 -9.78 2.76 13.28
N ALA A 79 -10.90 2.19 13.70
CA ALA A 79 -11.15 1.90 15.11
C ALA A 79 -10.15 0.84 15.65
N VAL A 80 -9.85 -0.19 14.84
CA VAL A 80 -8.88 -1.23 15.21
C VAL A 80 -7.48 -0.66 15.25
N MET A 81 -7.10 0.16 14.27
CA MET A 81 -5.80 0.84 14.24
C MET A 81 -5.61 1.74 15.49
N LYS A 82 -6.60 2.56 15.83
CA LYS A 82 -6.55 3.41 17.03
C LYS A 82 -6.38 2.58 18.30
N LYS A 83 -7.12 1.47 18.43
CA LYS A 83 -6.99 0.55 19.56
C LYS A 83 -5.59 -0.04 19.64
N ALA A 84 -5.08 -0.55 18.51
CA ALA A 84 -3.76 -1.17 18.45
C ALA A 84 -2.65 -0.21 18.87
N ARG A 85 -2.70 1.03 18.37
CA ARG A 85 -1.72 2.08 18.73
C ARG A 85 -1.79 2.49 20.19
N ASN A 86 -3.01 2.70 20.73
CA ASN A 86 -3.20 3.11 22.11
C ASN A 86 -2.72 2.05 23.11
N ASN A 87 -2.67 0.79 22.70
CA ASN A 87 -2.28 -0.34 23.55
C ASN A 87 -0.86 -0.85 23.24
N ASP A 88 -0.09 -0.17 22.39
CA ASP A 88 1.22 -0.62 21.92
C ASP A 88 1.20 -2.08 21.45
N GLN A 89 0.18 -2.43 20.69
CA GLN A 89 -0.11 -3.80 20.28
C GLN A 89 0.89 -4.27 19.22
N SER A 90 1.34 -5.52 19.31
CA SER A 90 2.22 -6.10 18.29
C SER A 90 1.56 -6.11 16.90
N PHE A 91 2.38 -6.05 15.86
CA PHE A 91 1.91 -6.11 14.48
C PHE A 91 1.00 -7.32 14.23
N LEU A 92 1.45 -8.53 14.60
CA LEU A 92 0.67 -9.76 14.41
C LEU A 92 -0.70 -9.71 15.13
N ASN A 93 -0.73 -9.24 16.37
CA ASN A 93 -1.99 -9.13 17.11
C ASN A 93 -2.93 -8.10 16.45
N SER A 94 -2.38 -7.00 15.90
CA SER A 94 -3.16 -6.02 15.16
C SER A 94 -3.77 -6.61 13.88
N VAL A 95 -3.02 -7.46 13.17
CA VAL A 95 -3.51 -8.20 12.00
C VAL A 95 -4.64 -9.16 12.40
N LEU A 96 -4.43 -9.95 13.48
CA LEU A 96 -5.45 -10.90 13.98
C LEU A 96 -6.71 -10.18 14.48
N ASP A 97 -6.58 -8.98 15.06
CA ASP A 97 -7.71 -8.13 15.43
C ASP A 97 -8.40 -7.49 14.20
N GLY A 98 -7.87 -7.71 13.00
CA GLY A 98 -8.45 -7.26 11.74
C GLY A 98 -8.18 -5.80 11.41
N VAL A 99 -6.99 -5.28 11.71
CA VAL A 99 -6.62 -3.89 11.39
C VAL A 99 -6.61 -3.64 9.88
N PHE A 100 -6.11 -4.61 9.10
CA PHE A 100 -6.12 -4.52 7.64
C PHE A 100 -7.38 -5.11 7.03
N THR A 101 -7.75 -4.58 5.89
CA THR A 101 -8.88 -5.03 5.10
C THR A 101 -8.70 -4.67 3.63
N VAL A 102 -9.71 -4.94 2.81
CA VAL A 102 -9.69 -4.67 1.37
C VAL A 102 -10.30 -3.29 1.06
N PRO A 103 -9.99 -2.69 -0.11
CA PRO A 103 -10.58 -1.42 -0.54
C PRO A 103 -12.10 -1.37 -0.40
N GLY A 104 -12.59 -0.28 0.19
CA GLY A 104 -14.00 -0.04 0.43
C GLY A 104 -14.57 -0.67 1.71
N ASP A 105 -13.73 -1.28 2.53
CA ASP A 105 -14.11 -1.86 3.84
C ASP A 105 -13.41 -1.16 5.01
N GLY A 106 -12.61 -0.15 4.74
CA GLY A 106 -11.85 0.62 5.73
C GLY A 106 -12.01 2.12 5.59
N MET A 107 -10.96 2.85 5.97
CA MET A 107 -10.97 4.30 6.07
C MET A 107 -10.31 5.02 4.89
N ILE A 108 -9.62 4.29 4.01
CA ILE A 108 -8.83 4.91 2.94
C ILE A 108 -9.74 5.27 1.75
N ASP A 109 -9.72 6.54 1.37
CA ASP A 109 -10.37 6.98 0.14
C ASP A 109 -9.48 6.67 -1.06
N PHE A 110 -9.86 5.65 -1.84
CA PHE A 110 -9.11 5.21 -3.01
C PHE A 110 -9.37 6.06 -4.26
N GLU A 111 -10.44 6.83 -4.32
CA GLU A 111 -10.75 7.63 -5.52
C GLU A 111 -9.63 8.62 -5.85
N PRO A 112 -9.19 9.50 -4.94
CA PRO A 112 -8.10 10.44 -5.23
C PRO A 112 -6.75 9.75 -5.44
N ILE A 113 -6.52 8.57 -4.84
CA ILE A 113 -5.31 7.76 -5.07
C ILE A 113 -5.27 7.28 -6.51
N LEU A 114 -6.38 6.70 -7.00
CA LEU A 114 -6.49 6.21 -8.37
C LEU A 114 -6.44 7.35 -9.39
N ALA A 115 -7.04 8.51 -9.09
CA ALA A 115 -6.96 9.71 -9.93
C ALA A 115 -5.51 10.17 -10.09
N LEU A 116 -4.74 10.23 -8.99
CA LEU A 116 -3.33 10.61 -9.02
C LEU A 116 -2.48 9.61 -9.83
N LEU A 117 -2.72 8.31 -9.69
CA LEU A 117 -2.04 7.28 -10.48
C LEU A 117 -2.35 7.43 -11.98
N ALA A 118 -3.61 7.69 -12.34
CA ALA A 118 -4.02 7.92 -13.72
C ALA A 118 -3.40 9.18 -14.31
N GLU A 119 -3.38 10.30 -13.56
CA GLU A 119 -2.74 11.56 -13.94
C GLU A 119 -1.25 11.38 -14.29
N HIS A 120 -0.58 10.49 -13.56
CA HIS A 120 0.83 10.15 -13.77
C HIS A 120 1.05 8.99 -14.76
N ASN A 121 0.01 8.58 -15.50
CA ASN A 121 0.08 7.49 -16.48
C ASN A 121 0.61 6.15 -15.88
N TYR A 122 0.30 5.85 -14.64
CA TYR A 122 0.67 4.58 -14.03
C TYR A 122 0.08 3.41 -14.81
N LYS A 123 0.92 2.43 -15.17
CA LYS A 123 0.55 1.24 -15.96
C LYS A 123 0.84 -0.08 -15.24
N GLY A 124 1.20 0.00 -13.96
CA GLY A 124 1.47 -1.17 -13.13
C GLY A 124 0.20 -1.83 -12.61
N TRP A 125 0.39 -2.82 -11.76
CA TRP A 125 -0.70 -3.55 -11.12
C TRP A 125 -1.28 -2.78 -9.93
N LEU A 126 -2.60 -2.86 -9.78
CA LEU A 126 -3.34 -2.50 -8.57
C LEU A 126 -3.74 -3.81 -7.90
N VAL A 127 -3.02 -4.20 -6.87
CA VAL A 127 -3.23 -5.49 -6.20
C VAL A 127 -4.14 -5.29 -5.00
N VAL A 128 -5.29 -5.96 -4.99
CA VAL A 128 -6.11 -6.08 -3.78
C VAL A 128 -5.38 -7.00 -2.83
N GLU A 129 -4.96 -6.45 -1.71
CA GLU A 129 -4.21 -7.19 -0.71
C GLU A 129 -4.68 -6.82 0.69
N ALA A 130 -4.86 -7.82 1.53
CA ALA A 130 -5.18 -7.63 2.93
C ALA A 130 -4.61 -8.78 3.75
N GLU A 131 -3.92 -8.44 4.81
CA GLU A 131 -3.45 -9.40 5.79
C GLU A 131 -4.58 -9.61 6.81
N GLN A 132 -5.30 -10.71 6.67
CA GLN A 132 -6.48 -11.02 7.48
C GLN A 132 -6.49 -12.49 7.89
N ASP A 133 -7.11 -12.78 9.03
CA ASP A 133 -7.42 -14.15 9.43
C ASP A 133 -8.54 -14.71 8.53
N PRO A 134 -8.28 -15.74 7.72
CA PRO A 134 -9.27 -16.30 6.80
C PRO A 134 -10.47 -16.95 7.52
N ALA A 135 -10.35 -17.23 8.81
CA ALA A 135 -11.47 -17.76 9.62
C ALA A 135 -12.56 -16.71 9.87
N VAL A 136 -12.19 -15.42 9.88
CA VAL A 136 -13.13 -14.30 10.10
C VAL A 136 -13.33 -13.45 8.86
N ALA A 137 -12.41 -13.52 7.91
CA ALA A 137 -12.45 -12.79 6.64
C ALA A 137 -12.22 -13.77 5.47
N PRO A 138 -13.25 -14.49 4.99
CA PRO A 138 -13.11 -15.46 3.91
C PRO A 138 -12.45 -14.83 2.68
N SER A 139 -11.34 -15.40 2.23
CA SER A 139 -10.42 -14.78 1.26
C SER A 139 -11.09 -14.43 -0.07
N TYR A 140 -11.96 -15.30 -0.59
CA TYR A 140 -12.65 -15.05 -1.85
C TYR A 140 -13.62 -13.86 -1.75
N GLU A 141 -14.41 -13.80 -0.68
CA GLU A 141 -15.41 -12.75 -0.49
C GLU A 141 -14.74 -11.38 -0.35
N TYR A 142 -13.68 -11.33 0.46
CA TYR A 142 -12.93 -10.08 0.66
C TYR A 142 -12.16 -9.67 -0.59
N ALA A 143 -11.48 -10.58 -1.29
CA ALA A 143 -10.82 -10.28 -2.56
C ALA A 143 -11.81 -9.74 -3.59
N LYS A 144 -12.99 -10.37 -3.71
CA LYS A 144 -14.06 -9.90 -4.60
C LYS A 144 -14.56 -8.51 -4.22
N LYS A 145 -14.79 -8.24 -2.93
CA LYS A 145 -15.23 -6.92 -2.43
C LYS A 145 -14.24 -5.83 -2.81
N GLY A 146 -12.95 -6.04 -2.54
CA GLY A 146 -11.90 -5.08 -2.89
C GLY A 146 -11.77 -4.89 -4.40
N TYR A 147 -11.85 -5.96 -5.17
CA TYR A 147 -11.84 -5.89 -6.63
C TYR A 147 -13.03 -5.08 -7.18
N ASP A 148 -14.24 -5.35 -6.72
CA ASP A 148 -15.44 -4.65 -7.18
C ASP A 148 -15.36 -3.14 -6.87
N CYS A 149 -14.85 -2.79 -5.69
CA CYS A 149 -14.60 -1.40 -5.30
C CYS A 149 -13.61 -0.72 -6.25
N LEU A 150 -12.41 -1.30 -6.42
CA LEU A 150 -11.38 -0.72 -7.30
C LEU A 150 -11.84 -0.66 -8.76
N ALA A 151 -12.48 -1.71 -9.28
CA ALA A 151 -12.97 -1.74 -10.65
C ALA A 151 -14.01 -0.64 -10.93
N SER A 152 -14.88 -0.37 -9.96
CA SER A 152 -15.85 0.74 -10.05
C SER A 152 -15.15 2.10 -10.06
N LEU A 153 -14.19 2.32 -9.15
CA LEU A 153 -13.45 3.57 -9.06
C LEU A 153 -12.55 3.82 -10.29
N VAL A 154 -11.88 2.77 -10.80
CA VAL A 154 -11.06 2.87 -12.02
C VAL A 154 -11.91 3.29 -13.22
N LYS A 155 -13.12 2.77 -13.36
CA LYS A 155 -14.05 3.21 -14.41
C LYS A 155 -14.44 4.68 -14.25
N LYS A 156 -14.71 5.12 -13.01
CA LYS A 156 -15.06 6.50 -12.72
C LYS A 156 -13.93 7.49 -13.03
N VAL A 157 -12.70 7.13 -12.73
CA VAL A 157 -11.51 7.97 -12.93
C VAL A 157 -11.10 8.06 -14.41
N ASN A 158 -11.35 7.03 -15.20
CA ASN A 158 -10.95 6.96 -16.62
C ASN A 158 -12.10 7.31 -17.61
N GLY A 159 -13.32 7.47 -17.12
CA GLY A 159 -14.49 7.80 -17.95
C GLY A 159 -14.71 9.26 -18.07
#